data_e740c2f3e3d9f763a6b441aac8c01393
#
_entry.id   e740c2f3e3d9f763a6b441aac8c01393
#
_cell.length_a   1.000
_cell.length_b   1.000
_cell.length_c   1.000
_cell.angle_alpha   90.00
_cell.angle_beta   90.00
_cell.angle_gamma   90.00
#
_symmetry.space_group_name_H-M   'P 1'
#
loop_
_entity.id
_entity.type
_entity.pdbx_description
1 polymer ?
#
loop_
_entity_poly.entity_id
_entity_poly.type
_entity_poly.pdbx_seq_one_letter_code
_entity_poly.pdbx_strand_id
1 'polypeptide(L)'
;MLGDKKSQADTLAGLKSAEGYVLNPALIVLIVIAKTLDKAAKKTGVNFIGGYTALVHKDYTNGERILIESIPEALAATDLVCSSVNVGSTRAGINMDAVKQMGQIVKRAAELTADTQGFACAKLVVFCNAVEDNPFMAGAFLGEGEGECVINVGVSGPGV
;
A
#
# COMPACT_ATOMS: atom_id res chain seq x y z
N MET A 1 27.73 -12.96 8.79
CA MET A 1 26.99 -11.93 8.05
C MET A 1 27.06 -12.13 6.53
N LEU A 2 26.76 -13.32 6.00
CA LEU A 2 26.83 -13.67 4.55
C LEU A 2 25.56 -14.37 4.04
N GLY A 3 24.46 -14.38 4.82
CA GLY A 3 23.21 -15.07 4.47
C GLY A 3 22.22 -14.25 3.63
N ASP A 4 22.42 -12.93 3.46
CA ASP A 4 21.38 -12.03 2.95
C ASP A 4 21.44 -11.80 1.43
N LYS A 5 22.58 -12.05 0.78
CA LYS A 5 22.72 -11.82 -0.67
C LYS A 5 21.99 -12.86 -1.54
N LYS A 6 21.86 -14.08 -1.06
CA LYS A 6 21.16 -15.15 -1.79
C LYS A 6 19.65 -14.94 -1.78
N SER A 7 19.09 -14.48 -0.66
CA SER A 7 17.66 -14.12 -0.51
C SER A 7 17.26 -12.94 -1.41
N GLN A 8 18.16 -11.97 -1.59
CA GLN A 8 17.89 -10.82 -2.49
C GLN A 8 17.93 -11.23 -3.97
N ALA A 9 18.86 -12.12 -4.35
CA ALA A 9 18.97 -12.63 -5.71
C ALA A 9 17.77 -13.51 -6.09
N ASP A 10 17.27 -14.35 -5.19
CA ASP A 10 16.11 -15.22 -5.40
C ASP A 10 14.80 -14.39 -5.46
N THR A 11 14.73 -13.28 -4.71
CA THR A 11 13.61 -12.31 -4.81
C THR A 11 13.60 -11.58 -6.15
N LEU A 12 14.78 -11.20 -6.67
CA LEU A 12 14.93 -10.57 -7.98
C LEU A 12 14.66 -11.54 -9.13
N ALA A 13 14.98 -12.82 -8.97
CA ALA A 13 14.71 -13.86 -9.96
C ALA A 13 13.22 -14.17 -10.07
N GLY A 14 12.49 -14.19 -8.96
CA GLY A 14 11.03 -14.38 -8.94
C GLY A 14 10.25 -13.22 -9.58
N LEU A 15 10.80 -12.00 -9.53
CA LEU A 15 10.21 -10.81 -10.16
C LEU A 15 10.48 -10.74 -11.67
N LYS A 16 11.43 -11.52 -12.21
CA LYS A 16 11.75 -11.57 -13.65
C LYS A 16 10.81 -12.46 -14.47
N SER A 17 9.95 -13.23 -13.85
CA SER A 17 9.15 -14.25 -14.55
C SER A 17 7.78 -13.79 -15.04
N ALA A 18 7.36 -12.56 -14.77
CA ALA A 18 6.13 -11.99 -15.29
C ALA A 18 6.43 -11.06 -16.46
N GLU A 19 6.33 -11.60 -17.67
CA GLU A 19 6.21 -10.91 -18.97
C GLU A 19 6.90 -9.52 -19.10
N GLY A 20 8.18 -9.49 -19.48
CA GLY A 20 8.79 -8.37 -20.24
C GLY A 20 8.88 -7.00 -19.55
N TYR A 21 8.46 -6.85 -18.32
CA TYR A 21 8.56 -5.61 -17.56
C TYR A 21 9.98 -5.45 -17.02
N VAL A 22 10.71 -4.50 -17.57
CA VAL A 22 11.92 -3.95 -16.93
C VAL A 22 11.44 -3.21 -15.67
N LEU A 23 11.52 -3.85 -14.52
CA LEU A 23 11.16 -3.23 -13.25
C LEU A 23 12.05 -2.01 -13.03
N ASN A 24 11.45 -0.84 -12.96
CA ASN A 24 12.12 0.38 -12.55
C ASN A 24 12.84 0.13 -11.21
N PRO A 25 14.17 0.41 -11.10
CA PRO A 25 14.90 0.20 -9.85
C PRO A 25 14.23 0.82 -8.61
N ALA A 26 13.52 1.93 -8.77
CA ALA A 26 12.77 2.56 -7.70
C ALA A 26 11.61 1.70 -7.18
N LEU A 27 10.94 0.91 -8.04
CA LEU A 27 9.92 -0.05 -7.61
C LEU A 27 10.51 -1.13 -6.70
N ILE A 28 11.71 -1.61 -7.01
CA ILE A 28 12.41 -2.62 -6.21
C ILE A 28 12.69 -2.10 -4.81
N VAL A 29 13.16 -0.85 -4.70
CA VAL A 29 13.43 -0.21 -3.39
C VAL A 29 12.15 -0.13 -2.56
N LEU A 30 11.02 0.26 -3.16
CA LEU A 30 9.74 0.36 -2.48
C LEU A 30 9.23 -1.01 -2.00
N ILE A 31 9.40 -2.07 -2.79
CA ILE A 31 9.06 -3.43 -2.37
C ILE A 31 9.93 -3.89 -1.20
N VAL A 32 11.22 -3.53 -1.18
CA VAL A 32 12.11 -3.81 -0.04
C VAL A 32 11.65 -3.08 1.22
N ILE A 33 11.21 -1.83 1.10
CA ILE A 33 10.62 -1.07 2.20
C ILE A 33 9.37 -1.77 2.72
N ALA A 34 8.44 -2.18 1.85
CA ALA A 34 7.24 -2.91 2.24
C ALA A 34 7.59 -4.22 3.00
N LYS A 35 8.54 -5.01 2.51
CA LYS A 35 9.02 -6.21 3.20
C LYS A 35 9.68 -5.92 4.56
N THR A 36 10.32 -4.77 4.69
CA THR A 36 10.91 -4.34 5.96
C THR A 36 9.83 -3.97 6.96
N LEU A 37 8.78 -3.27 6.53
CA LEU A 37 7.59 -2.98 7.33
C LEU A 37 6.90 -4.27 7.78
N ASP A 38 6.72 -5.24 6.90
CA ASP A 38 6.14 -6.54 7.22
C ASP A 38 6.94 -7.29 8.30
N LYS A 39 8.26 -7.30 8.19
CA LYS A 39 9.16 -7.86 9.22
C LYS A 39 9.04 -7.12 10.54
N ALA A 40 8.95 -5.79 10.52
CA ALA A 40 8.77 -4.98 11.72
C ALA A 40 7.42 -5.29 12.39
N ALA A 41 6.33 -5.36 11.61
CA ALA A 41 5.01 -5.72 12.11
C ALA A 41 5.00 -7.11 12.78
N LYS A 42 5.61 -8.11 12.15
CA LYS A 42 5.77 -9.45 12.72
C LYS A 42 6.58 -9.45 14.01
N LYS A 43 7.64 -8.64 14.09
CA LYS A 43 8.48 -8.54 15.29
C LYS A 43 7.78 -7.85 16.46
N THR A 44 6.95 -6.85 16.19
CA THR A 44 6.18 -6.10 17.21
C THR A 44 4.88 -6.77 17.59
N GLY A 45 4.43 -7.77 16.82
CA GLY A 45 3.19 -8.49 17.08
C GLY A 45 1.92 -7.71 16.71
N VAL A 46 2.01 -6.71 15.83
CA VAL A 46 0.83 -6.01 15.31
C VAL A 46 0.21 -6.81 14.17
N ASN A 47 -1.12 -6.77 14.08
CA ASN A 47 -1.87 -7.55 13.09
C ASN A 47 -1.77 -6.97 11.68
N PHE A 48 -1.70 -5.64 11.57
CA PHE A 48 -1.53 -4.91 10.30
C PHE A 48 -0.68 -3.68 10.51
N ILE A 49 0.03 -3.25 9.48
CA ILE A 49 0.79 -2.02 9.47
C ILE A 49 0.44 -1.22 8.22
N GLY A 50 0.00 0.02 8.41
CA GLY A 50 -0.23 1.00 7.36
C GLY A 50 1.04 1.76 7.00
N GLY A 51 0.86 2.89 6.30
CA GLY A 51 1.97 3.80 5.95
C GLY A 51 2.50 3.62 4.52
N TYR A 52 2.09 2.58 3.81
CA TYR A 52 2.35 2.44 2.37
C TYR A 52 1.27 3.19 1.58
N THR A 53 1.27 4.53 1.69
CA THR A 53 0.13 5.40 1.38
C THR A 53 0.55 6.56 0.47
N ALA A 54 -0.34 6.97 -0.43
CA ALA A 54 -0.19 8.16 -1.26
C ALA A 54 -1.42 9.09 -1.16
N LEU A 55 -1.18 10.40 -1.09
CA LEU A 55 -2.21 11.43 -1.01
C LEU A 55 -2.21 12.26 -2.30
N VAL A 56 -2.89 11.77 -3.34
CA VAL A 56 -2.83 12.31 -4.71
C VAL A 56 -4.06 13.11 -5.12
N HIS A 57 -4.82 13.58 -4.16
CA HIS A 57 -6.04 14.35 -4.41
C HIS A 57 -5.81 15.71 -5.09
N LYS A 58 -4.60 16.29 -5.01
CA LYS A 58 -4.26 17.55 -5.69
C LYS A 58 -3.51 17.31 -7.00
N ASP A 59 -2.55 16.45 -6.98
CA ASP A 59 -1.71 16.00 -8.12
C ASP A 59 -0.73 14.94 -7.61
N TYR A 60 0.10 14.38 -8.51
CA TYR A 60 1.16 13.43 -8.14
C TYR A 60 2.54 14.04 -8.28
N THR A 61 3.41 13.68 -7.35
CA THR A 61 4.85 13.70 -7.59
C THR A 61 5.29 12.42 -8.32
N ASN A 62 6.47 12.42 -8.92
CA ASN A 62 7.05 11.20 -9.52
C ASN A 62 7.22 10.07 -8.49
N GLY A 63 7.56 10.42 -7.24
CA GLY A 63 7.68 9.44 -6.16
C GLY A 63 6.36 8.76 -5.82
N GLU A 64 5.27 9.52 -5.71
CA GLU A 64 3.94 8.98 -5.45
C GLU A 64 3.44 8.10 -6.60
N ARG A 65 3.72 8.48 -7.86
CA ARG A 65 3.38 7.64 -9.01
C ARG A 65 4.07 6.28 -8.93
N ILE A 66 5.37 6.27 -8.67
CA ILE A 66 6.15 5.03 -8.52
C ILE A 66 5.67 4.21 -7.32
N LEU A 67 5.33 4.87 -6.21
CA LEU A 67 4.77 4.19 -5.03
C LEU A 67 3.46 3.49 -5.38
N ILE A 68 2.52 4.18 -6.04
CA ILE A 68 1.24 3.60 -6.46
C ILE A 68 1.46 2.43 -7.42
N GLU A 69 2.37 2.56 -8.39
CA GLU A 69 2.71 1.48 -9.31
C GLU A 69 3.31 0.25 -8.60
N SER A 70 3.95 0.41 -7.45
CA SER A 70 4.55 -0.68 -6.68
C SER A 70 3.55 -1.40 -5.75
N ILE A 71 2.36 -0.85 -5.52
CA ILE A 71 1.37 -1.38 -4.56
C ILE A 71 1.02 -2.85 -4.83
N PRO A 72 0.71 -3.28 -6.07
CA PRO A 72 0.32 -4.68 -6.32
C PRO A 72 1.38 -5.68 -5.89
N GLU A 73 2.63 -5.44 -6.28
CA GLU A 73 3.77 -6.30 -5.95
C GLU A 73 4.14 -6.23 -4.47
N ALA A 74 4.05 -5.04 -3.87
CA ALA A 74 4.31 -4.86 -2.44
C ALA A 74 3.30 -5.65 -1.58
N LEU A 75 2.01 -5.55 -1.91
CA LEU A 75 0.95 -6.24 -1.18
C LEU A 75 0.93 -7.76 -1.46
N ALA A 76 1.30 -8.19 -2.67
CA ALA A 76 1.45 -9.61 -2.96
C ALA A 76 2.66 -10.25 -2.24
N ALA A 77 3.71 -9.45 -1.99
CA ALA A 77 4.95 -9.92 -1.35
C ALA A 77 4.98 -9.78 0.18
N THR A 78 3.90 -9.31 0.81
CA THR A 78 3.80 -9.05 2.26
C THR A 78 2.48 -9.58 2.83
N ASP A 79 2.49 -9.94 4.11
CA ASP A 79 1.30 -10.48 4.79
C ASP A 79 0.51 -9.37 5.52
N LEU A 80 1.21 -8.49 6.24
CA LEU A 80 0.62 -7.55 7.20
C LEU A 80 0.61 -6.09 6.73
N VAL A 81 1.26 -5.77 5.60
CA VAL A 81 1.32 -4.40 5.07
C VAL A 81 0.01 -4.05 4.39
N CYS A 82 -0.58 -2.93 4.79
CA CYS A 82 -1.75 -2.33 4.18
C CYS A 82 -1.38 -1.04 3.45
N SER A 83 -2.12 -0.74 2.39
CA SER A 83 -1.93 0.44 1.56
C SER A 83 -3.22 1.22 1.39
N SER A 84 -3.09 2.52 1.23
CA SER A 84 -4.22 3.39 0.91
C SER A 84 -3.80 4.50 -0.05
N VAL A 85 -4.74 4.93 -0.89
CA VAL A 85 -4.54 6.06 -1.79
C VAL A 85 -5.74 6.99 -1.68
N ASN A 86 -5.50 8.25 -1.34
CA ASN A 86 -6.56 9.26 -1.29
C ASN A 86 -6.59 10.03 -2.61
N VAL A 87 -7.65 9.82 -3.41
CA VAL A 87 -7.79 10.35 -4.77
C VAL A 87 -8.64 11.61 -4.87
N GLY A 88 -9.25 12.05 -3.77
CA GLY A 88 -10.11 13.23 -3.80
C GLY A 88 -10.25 13.90 -2.45
N SER A 89 -10.66 15.16 -2.47
CA SER A 89 -11.05 15.92 -1.28
C SER A 89 -12.13 16.95 -1.65
N THR A 90 -12.92 17.38 -0.66
CA THR A 90 -13.93 18.45 -0.85
C THR A 90 -13.28 19.75 -1.34
N ARG A 91 -12.02 19.99 -1.01
CA ARG A 91 -11.30 21.21 -1.40
C ARG A 91 -10.73 21.14 -2.82
N ALA A 92 -10.18 19.99 -3.22
CA ALA A 92 -9.48 19.81 -4.50
C ALA A 92 -10.33 19.13 -5.58
N GLY A 93 -11.46 18.53 -5.21
CA GLY A 93 -12.23 17.67 -6.09
C GLY A 93 -11.64 16.27 -6.20
N ILE A 94 -11.98 15.56 -7.27
CA ILE A 94 -11.54 14.18 -7.52
C ILE A 94 -10.47 14.20 -8.61
N ASN A 95 -9.33 13.58 -8.35
CA ASN A 95 -8.29 13.34 -9.34
C ASN A 95 -8.67 12.11 -10.20
N MET A 96 -9.25 12.36 -11.36
CA MET A 96 -9.73 11.30 -12.25
C MET A 96 -8.61 10.43 -12.84
N ASP A 97 -7.40 10.97 -13.02
CA ASP A 97 -6.24 10.19 -13.45
C ASP A 97 -5.81 9.21 -12.37
N ALA A 98 -5.86 9.63 -11.10
CA ALA A 98 -5.64 8.75 -9.97
C ALA A 98 -6.70 7.64 -9.88
N VAL A 99 -7.97 7.97 -10.08
CA VAL A 99 -9.07 6.98 -10.10
C VAL A 99 -8.83 5.93 -11.19
N LYS A 100 -8.47 6.37 -12.41
CA LYS A 100 -8.14 5.48 -13.52
C LYS A 100 -6.95 4.57 -13.18
N GLN A 101 -5.88 5.13 -12.63
CA GLN A 101 -4.70 4.38 -12.23
C GLN A 101 -5.06 3.35 -11.15
N MET A 102 -5.83 3.74 -10.13
CA MET A 102 -6.24 2.83 -9.06
C MET A 102 -7.08 1.66 -9.58
N GLY A 103 -7.92 1.86 -10.59
CA GLY A 103 -8.62 0.76 -11.25
C GLY A 103 -7.69 -0.29 -11.84
N GLN A 104 -6.59 0.14 -12.46
CA GLN A 104 -5.55 -0.75 -12.99
C GLN A 104 -4.76 -1.45 -11.88
N ILE A 105 -4.43 -0.72 -10.81
CA ILE A 105 -3.71 -1.23 -9.64
C ILE A 105 -4.52 -2.32 -8.93
N VAL A 106 -5.82 -2.08 -8.69
CA VAL A 106 -6.72 -3.07 -8.06
C VAL A 106 -6.81 -4.34 -8.91
N LYS A 107 -6.98 -4.19 -10.23
CA LYS A 107 -7.02 -5.34 -11.15
C LYS A 107 -5.72 -6.14 -11.07
N ARG A 108 -4.56 -5.48 -11.15
CA ARG A 108 -3.26 -6.15 -11.08
C ARG A 108 -3.02 -6.82 -9.72
N ALA A 109 -3.41 -6.18 -8.62
CA ALA A 109 -3.33 -6.78 -7.28
C ALA A 109 -4.16 -8.06 -7.17
N ALA A 110 -5.39 -8.07 -7.75
CA ALA A 110 -6.22 -9.25 -7.79
C ALA A 110 -5.59 -10.38 -8.63
N GLU A 111 -5.03 -10.05 -9.80
CA GLU A 111 -4.37 -11.01 -10.68
C GLU A 111 -3.13 -11.63 -10.03
N LEU A 112 -2.29 -10.83 -9.37
CA LEU A 112 -1.08 -11.30 -8.69
C LEU A 112 -1.35 -12.18 -7.47
N THR A 113 -2.53 -12.09 -6.89
CA THR A 113 -2.94 -12.86 -5.69
C THR A 113 -4.17 -13.73 -5.95
N ALA A 114 -4.38 -14.15 -7.20
CA ALA A 114 -5.51 -14.98 -7.59
C ALA A 114 -5.53 -16.32 -6.86
N ASP A 115 -4.37 -16.89 -6.58
CA ASP A 115 -4.17 -18.13 -5.81
C ASP A 115 -4.62 -18.00 -4.34
N THR A 116 -4.60 -16.79 -3.80
CA THR A 116 -5.06 -16.43 -2.44
C THR A 116 -6.38 -15.65 -2.46
N GLN A 117 -7.22 -15.88 -3.45
CA GLN A 117 -8.54 -15.25 -3.60
C GLN A 117 -8.50 -13.72 -3.69
N GLY A 118 -7.44 -13.15 -4.24
CA GLY A 118 -7.28 -11.71 -4.38
C GLY A 118 -6.94 -10.99 -3.06
N PHE A 119 -6.28 -11.66 -2.12
CA PHE A 119 -6.05 -11.15 -0.76
C PHE A 119 -5.34 -9.79 -0.72
N ALA A 120 -4.51 -9.46 -1.72
CA ALA A 120 -3.90 -8.12 -1.81
C ALA A 120 -4.96 -7.00 -1.87
N CYS A 121 -6.12 -7.25 -2.50
CA CYS A 121 -7.19 -6.26 -2.57
C CYS A 121 -7.84 -5.98 -1.20
N ALA A 122 -7.85 -6.97 -0.29
CA ALA A 122 -8.36 -6.77 1.07
C ALA A 122 -7.47 -5.85 1.93
N LYS A 123 -6.21 -5.65 1.52
CA LYS A 123 -5.23 -4.79 2.17
C LYS A 123 -5.07 -3.42 1.51
N LEU A 124 -5.89 -3.11 0.50
CA LEU A 124 -5.83 -1.87 -0.27
C LEU A 124 -7.14 -1.10 -0.16
N VAL A 125 -7.05 0.18 0.18
CA VAL A 125 -8.20 1.09 0.22
C VAL A 125 -7.95 2.31 -0.67
N VAL A 126 -8.98 2.67 -1.44
CA VAL A 126 -9.02 3.92 -2.19
C VAL A 126 -9.98 4.86 -1.49
N PHE A 127 -9.45 5.96 -0.95
CA PHE A 127 -10.22 6.98 -0.27
C PHE A 127 -10.58 8.14 -1.21
N CYS A 128 -11.74 8.72 -0.95
CA CYS A 128 -12.10 10.03 -1.42
C CYS A 128 -12.58 10.85 -0.22
N ASN A 129 -11.95 11.99 0.00
CA ASN A 129 -12.23 12.87 1.12
C ASN A 129 -12.00 12.21 2.49
N ALA A 130 -10.88 11.49 2.64
CA ALA A 130 -10.47 10.95 3.92
C ALA A 130 -10.30 12.08 4.94
N VAL A 131 -10.89 11.91 6.11
CA VAL A 131 -10.80 12.84 7.22
C VAL A 131 -9.61 12.50 8.10
N GLU A 132 -9.15 13.48 8.88
CA GLU A 132 -8.21 13.26 9.97
C GLU A 132 -8.83 12.33 11.02
N ASP A 133 -8.01 11.64 11.77
CA ASP A 133 -8.44 10.65 12.79
C ASP A 133 -9.29 9.50 12.25
N ASN A 134 -9.17 9.21 10.97
CA ASN A 134 -9.86 8.09 10.37
C ASN A 134 -9.35 6.77 10.96
N PRO A 135 -10.19 6.00 11.70
CA PRO A 135 -9.78 4.75 12.34
C PRO A 135 -9.75 3.54 11.40
N PHE A 136 -9.65 3.76 10.11
CA PHE A 136 -9.70 2.68 9.14
C PHE A 136 -8.37 1.90 9.11
N MET A 137 -8.44 0.57 9.17
CA MET A 137 -7.30 -0.33 9.29
C MET A 137 -6.20 -0.09 8.23
N ALA A 138 -6.58 0.11 6.97
CA ALA A 138 -5.64 0.32 5.87
C ALA A 138 -5.23 1.79 5.67
N GLY A 139 -5.77 2.73 6.41
CA GLY A 139 -5.53 4.15 6.21
C GLY A 139 -5.98 5.00 7.38
N ALA A 140 -5.35 4.79 8.55
CA ALA A 140 -5.45 5.74 9.64
C ALA A 140 -4.56 6.95 9.33
N PHE A 141 -5.11 8.14 9.48
CA PHE A 141 -4.40 9.40 9.25
C PHE A 141 -4.32 10.16 10.56
N LEU A 142 -3.12 10.66 10.87
CA LEU A 142 -2.89 11.57 11.99
C LEU A 142 -3.23 12.99 11.54
N GLY A 143 -3.97 13.74 12.36
CA GLY A 143 -4.30 15.13 12.10
C GLY A 143 -3.18 16.12 12.43
N GLU A 144 -3.29 17.32 11.88
CA GLU A 144 -2.36 18.43 12.20
C GLU A 144 -2.59 18.90 13.65
N GLY A 145 -1.48 19.09 14.37
CA GLY A 145 -1.52 19.60 15.75
C GLY A 145 -1.85 18.58 16.82
N GLU A 146 -1.96 17.31 16.47
CA GLU A 146 -2.15 16.22 17.42
C GLU A 146 -0.84 15.71 18.01
N GLY A 147 -0.94 14.88 19.05
CA GLY A 147 0.21 14.25 19.68
C GLY A 147 0.93 13.27 18.73
N GLU A 148 2.17 12.90 19.07
CA GLU A 148 2.97 11.95 18.27
C GLU A 148 2.36 10.54 18.17
N CYS A 149 1.43 10.21 19.06
CA CYS A 149 0.73 8.92 19.09
C CYS A 149 -0.73 9.13 19.46
N VAL A 150 -1.63 8.64 18.60
CA VAL A 150 -3.08 8.69 18.78
C VAL A 150 -3.65 7.29 18.69
N ILE A 151 -4.61 6.97 19.52
CA ILE A 151 -5.36 5.70 19.49
C ILE A 151 -6.77 6.01 19.03
N ASN A 152 -7.12 5.56 17.83
CA ASN A 152 -8.46 5.69 17.28
C ASN A 152 -9.19 4.34 17.35
N VAL A 153 -10.44 4.37 17.78
CA VAL A 153 -11.26 3.17 17.88
C VAL A 153 -12.39 3.24 16.86
N GLY A 154 -12.33 2.34 15.88
CA GLY A 154 -13.38 2.17 14.88
C GLY A 154 -14.28 0.98 15.26
N VAL A 155 -15.58 1.21 15.27
CA VAL A 155 -16.58 0.13 15.44
C VAL A 155 -17.23 -0.12 14.07
N SER A 156 -17.11 -1.35 13.58
CA SER A 156 -17.68 -1.76 12.30
C SER A 156 -18.46 -3.07 12.48
N GLY A 157 -19.64 -3.12 11.92
CA GLY A 157 -20.43 -4.36 11.94
C GLY A 157 -21.63 -4.27 11.01
N PRO A 158 -22.00 -5.38 10.34
CA PRO A 158 -23.20 -5.44 9.54
C PRO A 158 -24.42 -5.34 10.46
N GLY A 159 -25.25 -4.32 10.29
CA GLY A 159 -26.50 -4.16 11.02
C GLY A 159 -26.44 -3.20 12.22
N VAL A 160 -25.43 -2.34 12.27
CA VAL A 160 -25.46 -1.17 13.15
C VAL A 160 -26.29 -0.05 12.53
#